data_61959b767b738abaeb0b0cdb661c6af3
#
_entry.id   61959b767b738abaeb0b0cdb661c6af3
#
_cell.length_a   1.000
_cell.length_b   1.000
_cell.length_c   1.000
_cell.angle_alpha   90.00
_cell.angle_beta   90.00
_cell.angle_gamma   90.00
#
_symmetry.space_group_name_H-M   'P 1'
#
loop_
_entity.id
_entity.type
_entity.pdbx_description
1 polymer ?
#
loop_
_entity_poly.entity_id
_entity_poly.type
_entity_poly.pdbx_seq_one_letter_code
_entity_poly.pdbx_strand_id
1 'polypeptide(L)'
;MIEVKAYPDRQRLYIIADCALSAEDFQNIIETLKLEAGKLGSGWVAAVDFRGMQVADPYLNERIELLQNALLTSGARKIGTLLDSQNVLLRLSQSGMHTHSNEITQRFDNEQRWEAFLSQRSG
;
A
#
# COMPACT_ATOMS: atom_id res chain seq x y z
N MET A 1 6.65 13.98 1.13
CA MET A 1 6.78 13.50 -0.28
C MET A 1 5.84 12.33 -0.51
N ILE A 2 5.12 12.37 -1.61
CA ILE A 2 4.22 11.29 -2.00
C ILE A 2 4.61 10.85 -3.40
N GLU A 3 4.79 9.55 -3.59
CA GLU A 3 5.13 8.99 -4.90
C GLU A 3 4.34 7.70 -5.15
N VAL A 4 3.82 7.57 -6.36
CA VAL A 4 3.15 6.35 -6.83
C VAL A 4 3.73 6.03 -8.19
N LYS A 5 4.39 4.87 -8.34
CA LYS A 5 5.05 4.53 -9.59
C LYS A 5 5.06 3.02 -9.83
N ALA A 6 4.77 2.64 -11.08
CA ALA A 6 4.84 1.25 -11.52
C ALA A 6 6.21 0.94 -12.13
N TYR A 7 6.69 -0.27 -11.86
CA TYR A 7 7.93 -0.80 -12.43
C TYR A 7 7.59 -2.10 -13.17
N PRO A 8 7.26 -2.02 -14.46
CA PRO A 8 6.83 -3.20 -15.24
C PRO A 8 7.86 -4.33 -15.25
N ASP A 9 9.15 -3.99 -15.27
CA ASP A 9 10.22 -4.99 -15.29
C ASP A 9 10.18 -5.89 -14.05
N ARG A 10 9.70 -5.37 -12.93
CA ARG A 10 9.63 -6.09 -11.66
C ARG A 10 8.21 -6.53 -11.31
N GLN A 11 7.22 -6.11 -12.09
CA GLN A 11 5.81 -6.30 -11.79
C GLN A 11 5.49 -5.81 -10.38
N ARG A 12 5.94 -4.60 -10.08
CA ARG A 12 5.73 -3.93 -8.80
C ARG A 12 5.15 -2.53 -8.99
N LEU A 13 4.34 -2.12 -8.03
CA LEU A 13 3.88 -0.74 -7.91
C LEU A 13 4.27 -0.23 -6.52
N TYR A 14 4.98 0.89 -6.49
CA TYR A 14 5.44 1.51 -5.25
C TYR A 14 4.55 2.68 -4.87
N ILE A 15 4.15 2.73 -3.60
CA ILE A 15 3.47 3.88 -2.99
C ILE A 15 4.31 4.33 -1.81
N ILE A 16 4.83 5.55 -1.87
CA ILE A 16 5.70 6.09 -0.82
C ILE A 16 5.05 7.36 -0.27
N ALA A 17 4.90 7.43 1.04
CA ALA A 17 4.39 8.61 1.72
C ALA A 17 5.11 8.79 3.05
N ASP A 18 5.76 9.94 3.23
CA ASP A 18 6.55 10.24 4.43
C ASP A 18 6.04 11.50 5.15
N CYS A 19 4.78 11.83 4.98
CA CYS A 19 4.17 13.01 5.57
C CYS A 19 2.73 12.72 5.97
N ALA A 20 2.10 13.70 6.65
CA ALA A 20 0.68 13.61 6.95
C ALA A 20 -0.12 13.66 5.64
N LEU A 21 -1.07 12.75 5.50
CA LEU A 21 -1.88 12.65 4.28
C LEU A 21 -3.28 13.22 4.54
N SER A 22 -3.70 14.12 3.64
CA SER A 22 -5.06 14.67 3.63
C SER A 22 -5.99 13.75 2.84
N ALA A 23 -7.30 14.06 2.89
CA ALA A 23 -8.29 13.38 2.06
C ALA A 23 -7.94 13.47 0.58
N GLU A 24 -7.52 14.64 0.15
CA GLU A 24 -7.14 14.89 -1.24
C GLU A 24 -5.91 14.09 -1.63
N ASP A 25 -4.93 13.97 -0.71
CA ASP A 25 -3.74 13.16 -0.95
C ASP A 25 -4.10 11.70 -1.20
N PHE A 26 -4.98 11.13 -0.39
CA PHE A 26 -5.43 9.75 -0.57
C PHE A 26 -6.16 9.57 -1.90
N GLN A 27 -7.01 10.52 -2.26
CA GLN A 27 -7.73 10.48 -3.53
C GLN A 27 -6.76 10.50 -4.70
N ASN A 28 -5.76 11.37 -4.65
CA ASN A 28 -4.74 11.46 -5.70
C ASN A 28 -3.90 10.20 -5.79
N ILE A 29 -3.57 9.59 -4.65
CA ILE A 29 -2.84 8.32 -4.61
C ILE A 29 -3.66 7.24 -5.30
N ILE A 30 -4.95 7.14 -4.98
CA ILE A 30 -5.84 6.12 -5.56
C ILE A 30 -5.97 6.31 -7.06
N GLU A 31 -6.16 7.53 -7.52
CA GLU A 31 -6.27 7.82 -8.95
C GLU A 31 -4.98 7.49 -9.69
N THR A 32 -3.82 7.85 -9.10
CA THR A 32 -2.52 7.60 -9.71
C THR A 32 -2.22 6.11 -9.74
N LEU A 33 -2.53 5.37 -8.68
CA LEU A 33 -2.26 3.93 -8.65
C LEU A 33 -3.05 3.19 -9.72
N LYS A 34 -4.27 3.62 -10.00
CA LYS A 34 -5.08 3.00 -11.06
C LYS A 34 -4.45 3.20 -12.43
N LEU A 35 -3.91 4.39 -12.67
CA LEU A 35 -3.22 4.69 -13.93
C LEU A 35 -1.92 3.90 -14.04
N GLU A 36 -1.13 3.87 -12.96
CA GLU A 36 0.15 3.15 -12.95
C GLU A 36 -0.04 1.64 -13.03
N ALA A 37 -1.08 1.11 -12.37
CA ALA A 37 -1.38 -0.32 -12.43
C ALA A 37 -1.71 -0.77 -13.85
N GLY A 38 -2.23 0.11 -14.68
CA GLY A 38 -2.49 -0.18 -16.09
C GLY A 38 -1.25 -0.50 -16.90
N LYS A 39 -0.07 -0.16 -16.40
CA LYS A 39 1.22 -0.49 -17.03
C LYS A 39 1.70 -1.88 -16.67
N LEU A 40 1.04 -2.54 -15.72
CA LEU A 40 1.41 -3.85 -15.20
C LEU A 40 0.42 -4.90 -15.66
N GLY A 41 0.87 -6.16 -15.74
CA GLY A 41 -0.04 -7.27 -15.95
C GLY A 41 -0.78 -7.61 -14.65
N SER A 42 -1.67 -8.60 -14.69
CA SER A 42 -2.33 -9.06 -13.47
C SER A 42 -1.33 -9.78 -12.55
N GLY A 43 -1.57 -9.74 -11.24
CA GLY A 43 -0.72 -10.43 -10.28
C GLY A 43 0.56 -9.69 -9.91
N TRP A 44 0.55 -8.37 -10.01
CA TRP A 44 1.68 -7.56 -9.57
C TRP A 44 1.68 -7.39 -8.05
N VAL A 45 2.80 -6.90 -7.52
CA VAL A 45 3.00 -6.73 -6.07
C VAL A 45 2.94 -5.24 -5.72
N ALA A 46 2.19 -4.91 -4.68
CA ALA A 46 2.16 -3.55 -4.15
C ALA A 46 3.19 -3.39 -3.05
N ALA A 47 4.10 -2.44 -3.22
CA ALA A 47 5.13 -2.10 -2.25
C ALA A 47 4.76 -0.74 -1.65
N VAL A 48 4.26 -0.75 -0.41
CA VAL A 48 3.77 0.45 0.26
C VAL A 48 4.76 0.85 1.35
N ASP A 49 5.32 2.04 1.26
CA ASP A 49 6.25 2.59 2.25
C ASP A 49 5.60 3.79 2.91
N PHE A 50 5.07 3.57 4.11
CA PHE A 50 4.41 4.60 4.92
C PHE A 50 5.25 4.99 6.13
N ARG A 51 6.56 4.79 6.08
CA ARG A 51 7.45 5.30 7.13
C ARG A 51 7.32 6.82 7.17
N GLY A 52 7.20 7.36 8.37
CA GLY A 52 7.04 8.79 8.55
C GLY A 52 5.65 9.33 8.33
N MET A 53 4.68 8.48 7.92
CA MET A 53 3.30 8.93 7.78
C MET A 53 2.72 9.25 9.15
N GLN A 54 2.12 10.45 9.27
CA GLN A 54 1.51 10.88 10.51
C GLN A 54 0.00 10.64 10.48
N VAL A 55 -0.53 10.18 11.60
CA VAL A 55 -1.96 9.84 11.73
C VAL A 55 -2.67 11.02 12.39
N ALA A 56 -3.29 11.88 11.59
CA ALA A 56 -3.98 13.06 12.10
C ALA A 56 -5.45 13.15 11.65
N ASP A 57 -5.86 12.37 10.67
CA ASP A 57 -7.20 12.41 10.08
C ASP A 57 -8.12 11.45 10.82
N PRO A 58 -9.27 11.92 11.37
CA PRO A 58 -10.23 11.03 12.03
C PRO A 58 -10.87 10.01 11.08
N TYR A 59 -10.81 10.26 9.77
CA TYR A 59 -11.34 9.34 8.76
C TYR A 59 -10.27 8.45 8.14
N LEU A 60 -9.11 8.35 8.79
CA LEU A 60 -7.97 7.63 8.24
C LEU A 60 -8.30 6.16 7.92
N ASN A 61 -9.05 5.48 8.79
CA ASN A 61 -9.41 4.07 8.56
C ASN A 61 -10.21 3.90 7.27
N GLU A 62 -11.16 4.79 7.01
CA GLU A 62 -11.95 4.74 5.79
C GLU A 62 -11.09 4.97 4.55
N ARG A 63 -10.14 5.89 4.65
CA ARG A 63 -9.26 6.21 3.53
C ARG A 63 -8.28 5.09 3.23
N ILE A 64 -7.73 4.46 4.27
CA ILE A 64 -6.84 3.31 4.11
C ILE A 64 -7.61 2.13 3.51
N GLU A 65 -8.85 1.92 3.93
CA GLU A 65 -9.71 0.88 3.39
C GLU A 65 -9.95 1.08 1.88
N LEU A 66 -10.23 2.32 1.48
CA LEU A 66 -10.39 2.66 0.06
C LEU A 66 -9.11 2.39 -0.73
N LEU A 67 -7.96 2.73 -0.16
CA LEU A 67 -6.67 2.49 -0.80
C LEU A 67 -6.41 0.99 -0.98
N GLN A 68 -6.61 0.20 0.06
CA GLN A 68 -6.40 -1.24 0.01
C GLN A 68 -7.35 -1.89 -1.00
N ASN A 69 -8.60 -1.47 -1.00
CA ASN A 69 -9.60 -1.97 -1.95
C ASN A 69 -9.21 -1.61 -3.39
N ALA A 70 -8.70 -0.40 -3.61
CA ALA A 70 -8.24 0.02 -4.93
C ALA A 70 -7.06 -0.83 -5.42
N LEU A 71 -6.13 -1.18 -4.53
CA LEU A 71 -5.02 -2.06 -4.86
C LEU A 71 -5.50 -3.44 -5.28
N LEU A 72 -6.44 -4.01 -4.51
CA LEU A 72 -7.02 -5.33 -4.83
C LEU A 72 -7.76 -5.32 -6.17
N THR A 73 -8.62 -4.34 -6.38
CA THR A 73 -9.41 -4.26 -7.61
C THR A 73 -8.57 -3.93 -8.83
N SER A 74 -7.39 -3.35 -8.63
CA SER A 74 -6.46 -3.06 -9.72
C SER A 74 -5.55 -4.23 -10.08
N GLY A 75 -5.60 -5.34 -9.32
CA GLY A 75 -4.91 -6.56 -9.68
C GLY A 75 -3.73 -6.97 -8.80
N ALA A 76 -3.53 -6.33 -7.66
CA ALA A 76 -2.44 -6.71 -6.75
C ALA A 76 -2.67 -8.11 -6.20
N ARG A 77 -1.62 -8.95 -6.26
CA ARG A 77 -1.67 -10.31 -5.68
C ARG A 77 -1.17 -10.34 -4.25
N LYS A 78 -0.37 -9.37 -3.85
CA LYS A 78 0.05 -9.20 -2.47
C LYS A 78 0.47 -7.75 -2.22
N ILE A 79 0.39 -7.34 -0.96
CA ILE A 79 0.70 -5.98 -0.52
C ILE A 79 1.68 -6.08 0.65
N GLY A 80 2.88 -5.53 0.47
CA GLY A 80 3.86 -5.42 1.54
C GLY A 80 3.93 -3.98 2.02
N THR A 81 3.64 -3.73 3.29
CA THR A 81 3.61 -2.39 3.85
C THR A 81 4.72 -2.21 4.88
N LEU A 82 5.55 -1.20 4.67
CA LEU A 82 6.65 -0.85 5.55
C LEU A 82 6.22 0.33 6.42
N LEU A 83 6.32 0.17 7.73
CA LEU A 83 5.83 1.13 8.72
C LEU A 83 6.86 1.36 9.82
N ASP A 84 6.84 2.57 10.39
CA ASP A 84 7.65 2.89 11.57
C ASP A 84 6.79 3.35 12.75
N SER A 85 5.45 3.31 12.60
CA SER A 85 4.51 3.76 13.60
C SER A 85 3.54 2.65 13.98
N GLN A 86 3.46 2.33 15.26
CA GLN A 86 2.54 1.34 15.80
C GLN A 86 1.08 1.72 15.54
N ASN A 87 0.77 3.00 15.61
CA ASN A 87 -0.60 3.48 15.39
C ASN A 87 -1.04 3.25 13.94
N VAL A 88 -0.14 3.50 13.00
CA VAL A 88 -0.43 3.25 11.58
C VAL A 88 -0.59 1.76 11.33
N LEU A 89 0.28 0.94 11.94
CA LEU A 89 0.22 -0.50 11.83
C LEU A 89 -1.14 -1.04 12.29
N LEU A 90 -1.61 -0.57 13.44
CA LEU A 90 -2.88 -1.01 14.00
C LEU A 90 -4.06 -0.64 13.09
N ARG A 91 -4.08 0.59 12.59
CA ARG A 91 -5.15 1.07 11.70
C ARG A 91 -5.18 0.31 10.39
N LEU A 92 -4.02 0.03 9.80
CA LEU A 92 -3.95 -0.75 8.56
C LEU A 92 -4.47 -2.17 8.79
N SER A 93 -4.19 -2.76 9.94
CA SER A 93 -4.69 -4.08 10.29
C SER A 93 -6.22 -4.10 10.37
N GLN A 94 -6.80 -3.11 11.02
CA GLN A 94 -8.25 -3.00 11.15
C GLN A 94 -8.92 -2.81 9.80
N SER A 95 -8.37 -1.93 8.97
CA SER A 95 -8.91 -1.70 7.62
C SER A 95 -8.84 -2.95 6.76
N GLY A 96 -7.73 -3.69 6.84
CA GLY A 96 -7.57 -4.93 6.09
C GLY A 96 -8.64 -5.97 6.40
N MET A 97 -9.13 -5.99 7.64
CA MET A 97 -10.20 -6.91 8.02
C MET A 97 -11.51 -6.63 7.31
N HIS A 98 -11.75 -5.36 6.94
CA HIS A 98 -12.98 -4.97 6.24
C HIS A 98 -12.91 -5.18 4.74
N THR A 99 -11.72 -5.09 4.14
CA THR A 99 -11.56 -5.14 2.69
C THR A 99 -11.07 -6.49 2.16
N HIS A 100 -10.79 -7.44 3.05
CA HIS A 100 -10.14 -8.71 2.73
C HIS A 100 -8.69 -8.58 2.27
N SER A 101 -8.15 -7.37 2.16
CA SER A 101 -6.74 -7.18 1.81
C SER A 101 -5.80 -7.79 2.84
N ASN A 102 -6.31 -8.00 4.05
CA ASN A 102 -5.53 -8.59 5.14
C ASN A 102 -5.03 -10.01 4.82
N GLU A 103 -5.70 -10.72 3.91
CA GLU A 103 -5.29 -12.06 3.48
C GLU A 103 -3.99 -12.03 2.68
N ILE A 104 -3.74 -10.95 1.94
CA ILE A 104 -2.57 -10.81 1.09
C ILE A 104 -1.64 -9.69 1.55
N THR A 105 -1.98 -9.00 2.64
CA THR A 105 -1.22 -7.88 3.16
C THR A 105 -0.36 -8.32 4.33
N GLN A 106 0.93 -8.00 4.28
CA GLN A 106 1.84 -8.18 5.42
C GLN A 106 2.50 -6.85 5.74
N ARG A 107 2.75 -6.65 7.02
CA ARG A 107 3.34 -5.43 7.54
C ARG A 107 4.72 -5.69 8.08
N PHE A 108 5.62 -4.75 7.86
CA PHE A 108 7.03 -4.88 8.22
C PHE A 108 7.52 -3.61 8.90
N ASP A 109 8.44 -3.77 9.82
CA ASP A 109 9.20 -2.67 10.43
C ASP A 109 10.67 -2.71 10.01
N ASN A 110 11.02 -3.60 9.09
CA ASN A 110 12.38 -3.85 8.64
C ASN A 110 12.40 -3.92 7.11
N GLU A 111 13.19 -3.04 6.50
CA GLU A 111 13.26 -2.93 5.05
C GLU A 111 13.74 -4.21 4.37
N GLN A 112 14.69 -4.93 4.98
CA GLN A 112 15.22 -6.16 4.41
C GLN A 112 14.14 -7.26 4.33
N ARG A 113 13.35 -7.40 5.39
CA ARG A 113 12.24 -8.36 5.41
C ARG A 113 11.16 -7.98 4.41
N TRP A 114 10.88 -6.69 4.31
CA TRP A 114 9.91 -6.15 3.36
C TRP A 114 10.33 -6.49 1.92
N GLU A 115 11.59 -6.21 1.58
CA GLU A 115 12.12 -6.55 0.24
C GLU A 115 12.10 -8.04 -0.02
N ALA A 116 12.44 -8.86 0.97
CA ALA A 116 12.40 -10.31 0.84
C ALA A 116 10.99 -10.80 0.51
N PHE A 117 9.98 -10.25 1.19
CA PHE A 117 8.58 -10.58 0.95
C PHE A 117 8.16 -10.18 -0.47
N LEU A 118 8.54 -8.98 -0.90
CA LEU A 118 8.18 -8.46 -2.22
C LEU A 118 8.81 -9.28 -3.35
N SER A 119 10.01 -9.79 -3.12
CA SER A 119 10.76 -10.59 -4.10
C SER A 119 10.34 -12.05 -4.10
N GLN A 120 9.58 -12.48 -3.10
CA GLN A 120 9.16 -13.86 -2.95
C GLN A 120 8.16 -14.24 -4.03
N ARG A 121 8.48 -15.26 -4.80
CA ARG A 121 7.55 -15.79 -5.79
C ARG A 121 6.54 -16.66 -5.06
N SER A 122 5.27 -16.38 -5.27
CA SER A 122 4.24 -17.26 -4.73
C SER A 122 4.28 -18.56 -5.52
N GLY A 123 4.68 -19.58 -4.83
CA GLY A 123 4.65 -20.92 -5.39
C GLY A 123 3.24 -21.44 -5.43
#